data_e372c8ef7cd429c26c1c0d294a3825e3
#
_entry.id   e372c8ef7cd429c26c1c0d294a3825e3
#
_cell.length_a   1.000
_cell.length_b   1.000
_cell.length_c   1.000
_cell.angle_alpha   90.00
_cell.angle_beta   90.00
_cell.angle_gamma   90.00
#
_symmetry.space_group_name_H-M   'P 1'
#
loop_
_entity.id
_entity.type
_entity.pdbx_description
1 polymer ?
#
loop_
_entity_poly.entity_id
_entity_poly.type
_entity_poly.pdbx_seq_one_letter_code
_entity_poly.pdbx_strand_id
1 'polypeptide(L)'
;MISAMGMPPRQPITDDQLQGFKFFKKLRAMLDHLHDHATQRDRAGNRVLHYDQYIALQLLFFFNPVVTSMRGLVQASTLKKVQQKLGVSPTSLGSFSEAGSVFDAQLLKPIISELGAQLKPLPHDARLNNLPGILTAVDGTELSALAKLAGLMIQGRDIKLHTHFEPLNGVPVDIDLTAAKDSEIDNLFKRLVPGRVYVKDRGYACFGLFQAIVDIGSHFVCRIRDNSVYEVIEDRPLSTPAKAAGIVSDQIVRLGCDSKRDELKQPLRVIRIACTPHRKRSGGTGGTGGTGRGGPEQGECLLIATNLMQTPAEVVGLIFRQRWSVEIFFRFFKHVLGCRHLLSHRHNGIEIQIYMAIIACMLIALWTGRKPTLRTVEMIRFYFIGWADADELETHIAKLKNLDD
;
A
#
# COMPACT_ATOMS: atom_id res chain seq x y z
N MET A 1 18.46 35.06 44.65
CA MET A 1 19.40 34.04 44.14
C MET A 1 18.61 32.82 43.75
N ILE A 2 18.31 32.64 42.50
CA ILE A 2 17.63 31.44 41.98
C ILE A 2 18.74 30.48 41.54
N SER A 3 18.88 29.40 42.28
CA SER A 3 19.84 28.32 42.06
C SER A 3 19.53 27.69 40.67
N ALA A 4 20.52 27.71 39.81
CA ALA A 4 20.46 26.98 38.53
C ALA A 4 20.48 25.49 38.85
N MET A 5 19.32 24.84 38.76
CA MET A 5 19.24 23.38 38.72
C MET A 5 19.91 22.91 37.42
N GLY A 6 21.12 22.37 37.57
CA GLY A 6 21.83 21.73 36.45
C GLY A 6 21.00 20.58 35.91
N MET A 7 20.79 20.57 34.59
CA MET A 7 20.21 19.41 33.91
C MET A 7 21.06 18.17 34.24
N PRO A 8 20.42 17.04 34.59
CA PRO A 8 21.16 15.79 34.78
C PRO A 8 21.97 15.45 33.52
N PRO A 9 23.16 14.89 33.64
CA PRO A 9 23.98 14.51 32.50
C PRO A 9 23.18 13.51 31.65
N ARG A 10 23.09 13.80 30.34
CA ARG A 10 22.44 12.89 29.39
C ARG A 10 23.12 11.54 29.47
N GLN A 11 22.38 10.53 29.90
CA GLN A 11 22.86 9.15 29.85
C GLN A 11 23.10 8.77 28.38
N PRO A 12 24.21 8.12 28.03
CA PRO A 12 24.45 7.64 26.68
C PRO A 12 23.37 6.62 26.32
N ILE A 13 22.74 6.82 25.15
CA ILE A 13 21.74 5.89 24.60
C ILE A 13 22.41 4.53 24.42
N THR A 14 21.93 3.51 25.13
CA THR A 14 22.41 2.12 25.03
C THR A 14 21.87 1.46 23.76
N ASP A 15 22.54 0.39 23.31
CA ASP A 15 22.15 -0.35 22.10
C ASP A 15 20.75 -0.96 22.20
N ASP A 16 20.30 -1.31 23.40
CA ASP A 16 18.96 -1.85 23.69
C ASP A 16 17.87 -0.78 23.51
N GLN A 17 18.17 0.48 23.77
CA GLN A 17 17.26 1.61 23.55
C GLN A 17 17.04 1.91 22.06
N LEU A 18 17.79 1.29 21.16
CA LEU A 18 17.66 1.38 19.72
C LEU A 18 16.88 0.17 19.14
N GLN A 19 15.98 -0.42 19.89
CA GLN A 19 15.15 -1.56 19.44
C GLN A 19 14.38 -1.27 18.13
N GLY A 20 14.12 -0.03 17.79
CA GLY A 20 13.58 0.37 16.49
C GLY A 20 14.40 -0.12 15.29
N PHE A 21 15.70 -0.33 15.47
CA PHE A 21 16.58 -0.95 14.48
C PHE A 21 16.53 -2.49 14.46
N LYS A 22 15.79 -3.15 15.34
CA LYS A 22 15.64 -4.61 15.35
C LYS A 22 15.15 -5.15 14.01
N PHE A 23 14.15 -4.50 13.43
CA PHE A 23 13.62 -4.87 12.11
C PHE A 23 14.53 -4.41 10.97
N PHE A 24 15.34 -3.39 11.20
CA PHE A 24 16.34 -2.95 10.25
C PHE A 24 17.44 -4.02 10.06
N LYS A 25 17.87 -4.71 11.12
CA LYS A 25 18.79 -5.84 11.03
C LYS A 25 18.23 -6.97 10.15
N LYS A 26 16.92 -7.25 10.28
CA LYS A 26 16.23 -8.25 9.47
C LYS A 26 16.20 -7.86 7.99
N LEU A 27 15.86 -6.60 7.70
CA LEU A 27 15.89 -6.07 6.34
C LEU A 27 17.33 -6.11 5.77
N ARG A 28 18.32 -5.79 6.58
CA ARG A 28 19.73 -5.84 6.14
C ARG A 28 20.12 -7.22 5.61
N ALA A 29 19.74 -8.29 6.31
CA ALA A 29 20.00 -9.65 5.83
C ALA A 29 19.33 -9.92 4.46
N MET A 30 18.13 -9.35 4.23
CA MET A 30 17.47 -9.44 2.92
C MET A 30 18.13 -8.60 1.84
N LEU A 31 18.88 -7.56 2.21
CA LEU A 31 19.59 -6.68 1.30
C LEU A 31 21.01 -7.16 0.97
N ASP A 32 21.58 -8.08 1.78
CA ASP A 32 22.97 -8.51 1.64
C ASP A 32 23.28 -9.05 0.23
N HIS A 33 22.31 -9.74 -0.42
CA HIS A 33 22.46 -10.22 -1.79
C HIS A 33 22.50 -9.11 -2.85
N LEU A 34 22.10 -7.89 -2.50
CA LEU A 34 22.16 -6.73 -3.40
C LEU A 34 23.50 -5.99 -3.30
N HIS A 35 24.34 -6.32 -2.32
CA HIS A 35 25.60 -5.61 -2.07
C HIS A 35 26.45 -5.48 -3.34
N ASP A 36 26.66 -6.60 -4.02
CA ASP A 36 27.49 -6.68 -5.22
C ASP A 36 26.73 -6.38 -6.52
N HIS A 37 25.46 -5.99 -6.45
CA HIS A 37 24.69 -5.69 -7.65
C HIS A 37 25.34 -4.55 -8.45
N ALA A 38 25.39 -4.71 -9.77
CA ALA A 38 25.98 -3.78 -10.74
C ALA A 38 27.46 -3.44 -10.52
N THR A 39 28.24 -4.27 -9.77
CA THR A 39 29.68 -4.11 -9.62
C THR A 39 30.40 -4.23 -10.96
N GLN A 40 29.85 -4.95 -11.93
CA GLN A 40 30.39 -5.09 -13.29
C GLN A 40 30.54 -3.75 -14.03
N ARG A 41 29.82 -2.69 -13.59
CA ARG A 41 29.94 -1.32 -14.12
C ARG A 41 31.10 -0.55 -13.49
N ASP A 42 31.61 -1.02 -12.36
CA ASP A 42 32.75 -0.42 -11.66
C ASP A 42 34.08 -1.00 -12.20
N ARG A 43 34.45 -0.55 -13.40
CA ARG A 43 35.70 -0.98 -14.05
C ARG A 43 36.98 -0.59 -13.28
N ALA A 44 36.88 0.42 -12.43
CA ALA A 44 37.97 0.96 -11.66
C ALA A 44 38.11 0.30 -10.27
N GLY A 45 37.11 -0.48 -9.83
CA GLY A 45 37.08 -1.14 -8.51
C GLY A 45 37.10 -0.18 -7.33
N ASN A 46 36.62 1.05 -7.53
CA ASN A 46 36.65 2.11 -6.51
C ASN A 46 35.25 2.51 -5.98
N ARG A 47 34.25 1.64 -6.18
CA ARG A 47 32.92 1.88 -5.66
C ARG A 47 32.91 1.94 -4.14
N VAL A 48 32.37 3.03 -3.60
CA VAL A 48 32.21 3.23 -2.15
C VAL A 48 30.77 2.98 -1.71
N LEU A 49 29.78 3.27 -2.58
CA LEU A 49 28.36 3.11 -2.27
C LEU A 49 27.80 1.86 -2.94
N HIS A 50 27.46 0.87 -2.14
CA HIS A 50 26.80 -0.37 -2.56
C HIS A 50 25.28 -0.25 -2.47
N TYR A 51 24.53 -1.16 -3.13
CA TYR A 51 23.08 -1.04 -3.24
C TYR A 51 22.38 -1.16 -1.88
N ASP A 52 22.76 -2.13 -1.06
CA ASP A 52 22.29 -2.32 0.32
C ASP A 52 22.50 -1.04 1.18
N GLN A 53 23.65 -0.39 1.04
CA GLN A 53 23.97 0.85 1.73
C GLN A 53 23.13 2.04 1.24
N TYR A 54 22.88 2.11 -0.07
CA TYR A 54 22.00 3.11 -0.66
C TYR A 54 20.57 2.99 -0.12
N ILE A 55 20.06 1.75 -0.03
CA ILE A 55 18.76 1.45 0.56
C ILE A 55 18.72 1.82 2.04
N ALA A 56 19.75 1.48 2.80
CA ALA A 56 19.85 1.82 4.21
C ALA A 56 19.77 3.34 4.46
N LEU A 57 20.45 4.13 3.63
CA LEU A 57 20.39 5.59 3.70
C LEU A 57 18.99 6.13 3.31
N GLN A 58 18.33 5.53 2.31
CA GLN A 58 16.96 5.93 1.98
C GLN A 58 15.97 5.62 3.10
N LEU A 59 16.12 4.50 3.82
CA LEU A 59 15.29 4.23 5.01
C LEU A 59 15.50 5.29 6.10
N LEU A 60 16.73 5.73 6.32
CA LEU A 60 16.99 6.83 7.25
C LEU A 60 16.20 8.09 6.87
N PHE A 61 16.07 8.39 5.58
CA PHE A 61 15.26 9.51 5.10
C PHE A 61 13.78 9.40 5.48
N PHE A 62 13.20 8.21 5.43
CA PHE A 62 11.79 8.03 5.80
C PHE A 62 11.54 8.10 7.31
N PHE A 63 12.45 7.56 8.10
CA PHE A 63 12.26 7.48 9.55
C PHE A 63 12.78 8.71 10.31
N ASN A 64 13.83 9.35 9.83
CA ASN A 64 14.44 10.48 10.52
C ASN A 64 13.87 11.82 10.03
N PRO A 65 13.14 12.59 10.87
CA PRO A 65 12.53 13.86 10.45
C PRO A 65 13.54 15.00 10.22
N VAL A 66 14.76 14.86 10.70
CA VAL A 66 15.83 15.86 10.54
C VAL A 66 16.46 15.76 9.15
N VAL A 67 16.56 14.54 8.61
CA VAL A 67 17.14 14.30 7.29
C VAL A 67 16.07 14.51 6.23
N THR A 68 16.06 15.67 5.60
CA THR A 68 15.00 16.07 4.65
C THR A 68 15.48 16.21 3.20
N SER A 69 16.76 15.96 2.93
CA SER A 69 17.33 16.14 1.61
C SER A 69 18.47 15.14 1.32
N MET A 70 18.83 15.01 0.06
CA MET A 70 19.99 14.21 -0.37
C MET A 70 21.29 14.70 0.30
N ARG A 71 21.49 16.02 0.42
CA ARG A 71 22.66 16.58 1.11
C ARG A 71 22.67 16.21 2.59
N GLY A 72 21.52 16.21 3.24
CA GLY A 72 21.38 15.74 4.63
C GLY A 72 21.72 14.25 4.77
N LEU A 73 21.34 13.40 3.83
CA LEU A 73 21.71 11.99 3.81
C LEU A 73 23.22 11.77 3.64
N VAL A 74 23.83 12.50 2.71
CA VAL A 74 25.28 12.46 2.49
C VAL A 74 26.02 12.91 3.76
N GLN A 75 25.59 14.00 4.38
CA GLN A 75 26.16 14.44 5.65
C GLN A 75 25.95 13.41 6.77
N ALA A 76 24.77 12.80 6.87
CA ALA A 76 24.49 11.75 7.85
C ALA A 76 25.41 10.53 7.66
N SER A 77 25.75 10.17 6.41
CA SER A 77 26.66 9.04 6.11
C SER A 77 28.09 9.24 6.67
N THR A 78 28.50 10.45 6.98
CA THR A 78 29.82 10.74 7.59
C THR A 78 29.83 10.56 9.11
N LEU A 79 28.66 10.40 9.73
CA LEU A 79 28.54 10.29 11.20
C LEU A 79 28.84 8.86 11.66
N LYS A 80 29.77 8.69 12.61
CA LYS A 80 30.18 7.39 13.15
C LYS A 80 29.02 6.51 13.60
N LYS A 81 28.01 7.08 14.29
CA LYS A 81 26.83 6.32 14.74
C LYS A 81 26.00 5.81 13.56
N VAL A 82 25.82 6.60 12.51
CA VAL A 82 25.08 6.19 11.30
C VAL A 82 25.82 5.06 10.61
N GLN A 83 27.14 5.18 10.44
CA GLN A 83 27.98 4.14 9.85
C GLN A 83 27.89 2.81 10.62
N GLN A 84 28.04 2.86 11.93
CA GLN A 84 27.95 1.67 12.79
C GLN A 84 26.56 1.02 12.79
N LYS A 85 25.50 1.83 12.87
CA LYS A 85 24.12 1.32 12.97
C LYS A 85 23.56 0.84 11.65
N LEU A 86 23.86 1.55 10.56
CA LEU A 86 23.33 1.22 9.22
C LEU A 86 24.31 0.37 8.39
N GLY A 87 25.57 0.22 8.82
CA GLY A 87 26.61 -0.47 8.06
C GLY A 87 26.96 0.23 6.75
N VAL A 88 26.90 1.57 6.75
CA VAL A 88 27.15 2.39 5.55
C VAL A 88 28.52 3.03 5.63
N SER A 89 29.10 3.32 4.46
CA SER A 89 30.32 4.12 4.34
C SER A 89 29.98 5.58 4.02
N PRO A 90 30.87 6.54 4.33
CA PRO A 90 30.71 7.92 3.85
C PRO A 90 30.56 7.94 2.33
N THR A 91 29.53 8.62 1.85
CA THR A 91 29.26 8.73 0.42
C THR A 91 29.30 10.17 -0.07
N SER A 92 29.62 10.38 -1.34
CA SER A 92 29.56 11.69 -1.98
C SER A 92 28.16 11.99 -2.53
N LEU A 93 27.86 13.27 -2.73
CA LEU A 93 26.61 13.68 -3.38
C LEU A 93 26.48 13.13 -4.81
N GLY A 94 27.60 13.09 -5.55
CA GLY A 94 27.64 12.52 -6.90
C GLY A 94 27.30 11.04 -6.88
N SER A 95 27.98 10.23 -6.05
CA SER A 95 27.75 8.79 -5.93
C SER A 95 26.30 8.50 -5.51
N PHE A 96 25.75 9.25 -4.56
CA PHE A 96 24.36 9.06 -4.13
C PHE A 96 23.36 9.42 -5.23
N SER A 97 23.61 10.48 -5.99
CA SER A 97 22.75 10.89 -7.12
C SER A 97 22.79 9.88 -8.27
N GLU A 98 23.99 9.33 -8.58
CA GLU A 98 24.16 8.34 -9.64
C GLU A 98 23.54 6.99 -9.28
N ALA A 99 23.53 6.61 -8.02
CA ALA A 99 22.95 5.38 -7.51
C ALA A 99 21.53 5.12 -8.00
N GLY A 100 20.68 6.17 -8.07
CA GLY A 100 19.32 6.08 -8.61
C GLY A 100 19.23 5.69 -10.09
N SER A 101 20.36 5.61 -10.82
CA SER A 101 20.43 5.19 -12.22
C SER A 101 21.19 3.89 -12.41
N VAL A 102 22.02 3.56 -11.42
CA VAL A 102 22.91 2.36 -11.47
C VAL A 102 22.20 1.15 -10.91
N PHE A 103 21.48 1.31 -9.80
CA PHE A 103 20.79 0.21 -9.13
C PHE A 103 19.42 -0.05 -9.74
N ASP A 104 19.05 -1.31 -9.86
CA ASP A 104 17.78 -1.72 -10.47
C ASP A 104 16.66 -1.76 -9.42
N ALA A 105 15.63 -0.92 -9.61
CA ALA A 105 14.46 -0.85 -8.75
C ALA A 105 13.70 -2.19 -8.65
N GLN A 106 13.70 -3.00 -9.72
CA GLN A 106 12.93 -4.25 -9.77
C GLN A 106 13.43 -5.28 -8.76
N LEU A 107 14.70 -5.21 -8.35
CA LEU A 107 15.26 -6.08 -7.32
C LEU A 107 14.68 -5.86 -5.91
N LEU A 108 13.94 -4.78 -5.70
CA LEU A 108 13.23 -4.53 -4.43
C LEU A 108 11.87 -5.25 -4.35
N LYS A 109 11.27 -5.64 -5.48
CA LYS A 109 9.97 -6.35 -5.50
C LYS A 109 10.00 -7.70 -4.76
N PRO A 110 11.00 -8.57 -4.96
CA PRO A 110 11.12 -9.80 -4.18
C PRO A 110 11.19 -9.54 -2.66
N ILE A 111 11.90 -8.49 -2.23
CA ILE A 111 12.00 -8.09 -0.82
C ILE A 111 10.63 -7.69 -0.27
N ILE A 112 9.85 -6.94 -1.04
CA ILE A 112 8.47 -6.58 -0.68
C ILE A 112 7.62 -7.84 -0.49
N SER A 113 7.72 -8.79 -1.42
CA SER A 113 6.99 -10.08 -1.34
C SER A 113 7.44 -10.91 -0.13
N GLU A 114 8.73 -10.97 0.15
CA GLU A 114 9.29 -11.69 1.31
C GLU A 114 8.88 -11.05 2.64
N LEU A 115 8.89 -9.73 2.74
CA LEU A 115 8.37 -9.02 3.91
C LEU A 115 6.86 -9.26 4.09
N GLY A 116 6.11 -9.28 2.99
CA GLY A 116 4.68 -9.59 2.99
C GLY A 116 4.38 -10.97 3.56
N ALA A 117 5.16 -11.97 3.16
CA ALA A 117 5.01 -13.35 3.66
C ALA A 117 5.29 -13.51 5.16
N GLN A 118 6.01 -12.56 5.78
CA GLN A 118 6.31 -12.59 7.21
C GLN A 118 5.25 -11.90 8.08
N LEU A 119 4.32 -11.16 7.48
CA LEU A 119 3.26 -10.49 8.20
C LEU A 119 2.19 -11.50 8.63
N LYS A 120 1.78 -11.39 9.88
CA LYS A 120 0.63 -12.17 10.38
C LYS A 120 -0.65 -11.51 9.90
N PRO A 121 -1.70 -12.32 9.62
CA PRO A 121 -3.01 -11.76 9.33
C PRO A 121 -3.45 -10.79 10.42
N LEU A 122 -4.01 -9.66 10.00
CA LEU A 122 -4.63 -8.71 10.91
C LEU A 122 -5.92 -9.33 11.48
N PRO A 123 -6.36 -8.90 12.67
CA PRO A 123 -7.70 -9.25 13.15
C PRO A 123 -8.74 -8.91 12.10
N HIS A 124 -9.60 -9.87 11.76
CA HIS A 124 -10.66 -9.72 10.76
C HIS A 124 -11.82 -10.67 11.05
N ASP A 125 -12.94 -10.45 10.39
CA ASP A 125 -14.12 -11.30 10.53
C ASP A 125 -13.81 -12.76 10.13
N ALA A 126 -14.04 -13.70 11.01
CA ALA A 126 -13.72 -15.12 10.83
C ALA A 126 -14.38 -15.73 9.57
N ARG A 127 -15.49 -15.16 9.09
CA ARG A 127 -16.14 -15.59 7.84
C ARG A 127 -15.25 -15.40 6.60
N LEU A 128 -14.24 -14.54 6.66
CA LEU A 128 -13.27 -14.34 5.58
C LEU A 128 -12.13 -15.39 5.57
N ASN A 129 -12.04 -16.26 6.57
CA ASN A 129 -11.01 -17.32 6.62
C ASN A 129 -11.22 -18.42 5.58
N ASN A 130 -12.47 -18.64 5.14
CA ASN A 130 -12.85 -19.74 4.25
C ASN A 130 -13.09 -19.29 2.80
N LEU A 131 -12.36 -18.29 2.35
CA LEU A 131 -12.43 -17.83 0.97
C LEU A 131 -11.72 -18.84 0.04
N PRO A 132 -12.20 -19.01 -1.22
CA PRO A 132 -11.59 -19.94 -2.19
C PRO A 132 -10.26 -19.41 -2.77
N GLY A 133 -9.69 -18.36 -2.21
CA GLY A 133 -8.44 -17.77 -2.64
C GLY A 133 -8.02 -16.59 -1.76
N ILE A 134 -6.83 -16.08 -2.00
CA ILE A 134 -6.26 -14.95 -1.24
C ILE A 134 -7.01 -13.67 -1.62
N LEU A 135 -7.64 -13.03 -0.63
CA LEU A 135 -8.33 -11.77 -0.83
C LEU A 135 -7.34 -10.67 -1.28
N THR A 136 -7.61 -10.09 -2.43
CA THR A 136 -6.74 -9.10 -3.06
C THR A 136 -7.55 -7.90 -3.54
N ALA A 137 -7.38 -6.77 -2.87
CA ALA A 137 -7.93 -5.49 -3.33
C ALA A 137 -7.03 -4.92 -4.43
N VAL A 138 -7.64 -4.50 -5.53
CA VAL A 138 -6.93 -3.87 -6.65
C VAL A 138 -7.40 -2.45 -6.78
N ASP A 139 -6.45 -1.52 -6.81
CA ASP A 139 -6.73 -0.10 -7.02
C ASP A 139 -5.50 0.62 -7.57
N GLY A 140 -5.72 1.75 -8.21
CA GLY A 140 -4.70 2.68 -8.67
C GLY A 140 -4.79 4.01 -7.93
N THR A 141 -3.66 4.63 -7.66
CA THR A 141 -3.64 5.97 -7.08
C THR A 141 -2.65 6.87 -7.80
N GLU A 142 -3.08 8.09 -8.11
CA GLU A 142 -2.19 9.10 -8.66
C GLU A 142 -1.29 9.67 -7.57
N LEU A 143 -0.02 9.79 -7.88
CA LEU A 143 0.99 10.39 -7.03
C LEU A 143 1.22 11.85 -7.46
N SER A 144 0.17 12.66 -7.45
CA SER A 144 0.15 14.03 -7.97
C SER A 144 1.19 14.97 -7.33
N ALA A 145 1.55 14.74 -6.08
CA ALA A 145 2.61 15.52 -5.43
C ALA A 145 4.01 15.15 -5.95
N LEU A 146 4.25 13.85 -6.22
CA LEU A 146 5.45 13.37 -6.92
C LEU A 146 5.46 13.83 -8.37
N ALA A 147 4.30 13.83 -9.04
CA ALA A 147 4.15 14.29 -10.39
C ALA A 147 4.47 15.79 -10.53
N LYS A 148 4.05 16.63 -9.59
CA LYS A 148 4.43 18.06 -9.58
C LYS A 148 5.93 18.26 -9.40
N LEU A 149 6.58 17.45 -8.56
CA LEU A 149 8.02 17.49 -8.36
C LEU A 149 8.79 16.87 -9.55
N ALA A 150 8.28 15.79 -10.12
CA ALA A 150 8.83 15.12 -11.29
C ALA A 150 8.43 15.80 -12.61
N GLY A 151 7.27 16.46 -12.66
CA GLY A 151 6.72 17.12 -13.85
C GLY A 151 7.58 18.26 -14.38
N LEU A 152 8.43 18.84 -13.55
CA LEU A 152 9.51 19.73 -13.99
C LEU A 152 10.58 19.00 -14.84
N MET A 153 10.61 17.66 -14.84
CA MET A 153 11.66 16.86 -15.49
C MET A 153 11.16 15.70 -16.36
N ILE A 154 9.94 15.20 -16.19
CA ILE A 154 9.38 14.07 -16.96
C ILE A 154 8.18 14.52 -17.80
N GLN A 155 8.37 15.54 -18.64
CA GLN A 155 7.37 16.00 -19.62
C GLN A 155 5.93 16.13 -19.10
N GLY A 156 5.72 16.59 -17.84
CA GLY A 156 4.39 16.90 -17.30
C GLY A 156 3.45 15.69 -17.14
N ARG A 157 3.97 14.48 -17.00
CA ARG A 157 3.15 13.26 -16.87
C ARG A 157 3.03 12.86 -15.41
N ASP A 158 1.79 12.83 -14.92
CA ASP A 158 1.46 12.25 -13.62
C ASP A 158 1.81 10.75 -13.59
N ILE A 159 2.24 10.27 -12.42
CA ILE A 159 2.58 8.87 -12.17
C ILE A 159 1.41 8.22 -11.45
N LYS A 160 0.99 7.05 -11.92
CA LYS A 160 -0.01 6.21 -11.28
C LYS A 160 0.66 4.98 -10.67
N LEU A 161 0.35 4.73 -9.41
CA LEU A 161 0.74 3.53 -8.67
C LEU A 161 -0.41 2.53 -8.72
N HIS A 162 -0.21 1.39 -9.36
CA HIS A 162 -1.12 0.25 -9.33
C HIS A 162 -0.69 -0.73 -8.25
N THR A 163 -1.65 -1.24 -7.49
CA THR A 163 -1.35 -2.06 -6.32
C THR A 163 -2.28 -3.26 -6.23
N HIS A 164 -1.72 -4.44 -6.05
CA HIS A 164 -2.42 -5.58 -5.48
C HIS A 164 -2.17 -5.56 -3.97
N PHE A 165 -3.22 -5.37 -3.22
CA PHE A 165 -3.17 -5.23 -1.77
C PHE A 165 -3.89 -6.39 -1.09
N GLU A 166 -3.28 -7.03 -0.11
CA GLU A 166 -3.90 -8.07 0.70
C GLU A 166 -4.51 -7.45 1.96
N PRO A 167 -5.84 -7.21 2.00
CA PRO A 167 -6.48 -6.53 3.11
C PRO A 167 -6.30 -7.22 4.45
N LEU A 168 -6.32 -8.57 4.46
CA LEU A 168 -6.20 -9.34 5.69
C LEU A 168 -4.79 -9.30 6.28
N ASN A 169 -3.78 -9.06 5.46
CA ASN A 169 -2.40 -8.87 5.89
C ASN A 169 -2.03 -7.38 6.01
N GLY A 170 -2.85 -6.50 5.44
CA GLY A 170 -2.66 -5.05 5.48
C GLY A 170 -1.48 -4.56 4.63
N VAL A 171 -1.10 -5.27 3.58
CA VAL A 171 0.11 -4.99 2.80
C VAL A 171 -0.09 -5.06 1.29
N PRO A 172 0.65 -4.26 0.53
CA PRO A 172 0.80 -4.43 -0.91
C PRO A 172 1.72 -5.63 -1.19
N VAL A 173 1.31 -6.49 -2.12
CA VAL A 173 2.07 -7.68 -2.52
C VAL A 173 2.58 -7.60 -3.94
N ASP A 174 1.98 -6.73 -4.75
CA ASP A 174 2.43 -6.46 -6.10
C ASP A 174 2.15 -4.98 -6.45
N ILE A 175 3.13 -4.35 -7.09
CA ILE A 175 3.14 -2.92 -7.32
C ILE A 175 3.69 -2.63 -8.70
N ASP A 176 3.06 -1.68 -9.39
CA ASP A 176 3.53 -1.22 -10.68
C ASP A 176 3.33 0.29 -10.85
N LEU A 177 4.25 0.92 -11.57
CA LEU A 177 4.23 2.34 -11.84
C LEU A 177 4.04 2.58 -13.33
N THR A 178 3.02 3.34 -13.66
CA THR A 178 2.72 3.70 -15.05
C THR A 178 2.49 5.20 -15.19
N ALA A 179 2.36 5.68 -16.43
CA ALA A 179 1.85 7.02 -16.66
C ALA A 179 0.38 7.10 -16.24
N ALA A 180 -0.06 8.24 -15.70
CA ALA A 180 -1.43 8.42 -15.19
C ALA A 180 -2.52 8.14 -16.23
N LYS A 181 -2.21 8.28 -17.52
CA LYS A 181 -3.13 8.00 -18.63
C LYS A 181 -3.29 6.51 -18.95
N ASP A 182 -2.42 5.66 -18.42
CA ASP A 182 -2.44 4.24 -18.73
C ASP A 182 -3.64 3.56 -18.08
N SER A 183 -4.19 2.57 -18.78
CA SER A 183 -5.40 1.86 -18.38
C SER A 183 -5.13 0.98 -17.14
N GLU A 184 -5.93 1.17 -16.10
CA GLU A 184 -5.90 0.31 -14.91
C GLU A 184 -6.35 -1.12 -15.23
N ILE A 185 -7.29 -1.27 -16.17
CA ILE A 185 -7.79 -2.58 -16.63
C ILE A 185 -6.66 -3.34 -17.32
N ASP A 186 -5.96 -2.70 -18.28
CA ASP A 186 -4.87 -3.36 -19.02
C ASP A 186 -3.69 -3.70 -18.13
N ASN A 187 -3.41 -2.86 -17.13
CA ASN A 187 -2.39 -3.15 -16.14
C ASN A 187 -2.77 -4.39 -15.32
N LEU A 188 -4.01 -4.47 -14.87
CA LEU A 188 -4.48 -5.64 -14.12
C LEU A 188 -4.47 -6.92 -14.96
N PHE A 189 -4.88 -6.86 -16.25
CA PHE A 189 -4.83 -8.02 -17.15
C PHE A 189 -3.45 -8.68 -17.20
N LYS A 190 -2.40 -7.87 -17.28
CA LYS A 190 -1.00 -8.35 -17.37
C LYS A 190 -0.49 -8.97 -16.06
N ARG A 191 -1.17 -8.71 -14.95
CA ARG A 191 -0.70 -9.03 -13.59
C ARG A 191 -1.66 -9.97 -12.84
N LEU A 192 -2.58 -10.59 -13.55
CA LEU A 192 -3.48 -11.58 -12.97
C LEU A 192 -2.70 -12.81 -12.50
N VAL A 193 -3.01 -13.27 -11.30
CA VAL A 193 -2.37 -14.45 -10.66
C VAL A 193 -3.48 -15.41 -10.22
N PRO A 194 -3.33 -16.72 -10.42
CA PRO A 194 -4.33 -17.72 -10.00
C PRO A 194 -4.45 -17.78 -8.46
N GLY A 195 -5.60 -18.35 -8.00
CA GLY A 195 -5.84 -18.59 -6.57
C GLY A 195 -6.16 -17.32 -5.76
N ARG A 196 -6.64 -16.25 -6.41
CA ARG A 196 -7.00 -14.99 -5.74
C ARG A 196 -8.50 -14.70 -5.81
N VAL A 197 -8.98 -13.91 -4.85
CA VAL A 197 -10.30 -13.28 -4.85
C VAL A 197 -10.06 -11.77 -5.03
N TYR A 198 -10.17 -11.30 -6.27
CA TYR A 198 -9.96 -9.89 -6.60
C TYR A 198 -11.17 -9.04 -6.21
N VAL A 199 -10.98 -8.07 -5.32
CA VAL A 199 -12.03 -7.09 -5.00
C VAL A 199 -11.72 -5.75 -5.64
N LYS A 200 -12.69 -5.21 -6.40
CA LYS A 200 -12.48 -4.07 -7.31
C LYS A 200 -13.65 -3.11 -7.31
N ASP A 201 -13.37 -1.85 -7.64
CA ASP A 201 -14.40 -0.85 -7.84
C ASP A 201 -14.99 -0.90 -9.26
N ARG A 202 -16.01 -0.12 -9.48
CA ARG A 202 -16.77 0.03 -10.74
C ARG A 202 -15.88 0.36 -11.95
N GLY A 203 -14.76 1.06 -11.74
CA GLY A 203 -13.79 1.37 -12.79
C GLY A 203 -13.23 0.13 -13.50
N TYR A 204 -13.19 -1.00 -12.82
CA TYR A 204 -12.70 -2.28 -13.35
C TYR A 204 -13.82 -3.20 -13.89
N ALA A 205 -15.05 -2.72 -14.03
CA ALA A 205 -16.16 -3.51 -14.56
C ALA A 205 -16.03 -3.69 -16.08
N CYS A 206 -15.33 -4.75 -16.47
CA CYS A 206 -15.07 -5.14 -17.86
C CYS A 206 -15.27 -6.66 -18.00
N PHE A 207 -16.07 -7.09 -18.98
CA PHE A 207 -16.43 -8.49 -19.17
C PHE A 207 -15.23 -9.35 -19.52
N GLY A 208 -14.37 -8.88 -20.43
CA GLY A 208 -13.13 -9.58 -20.76
C GLY A 208 -12.23 -9.79 -19.55
N LEU A 209 -12.15 -8.79 -18.64
CA LEU A 209 -11.40 -8.93 -17.37
C LEU A 209 -12.05 -9.95 -16.42
N PHE A 210 -13.38 -9.97 -16.32
CA PHE A 210 -14.10 -10.96 -15.51
C PHE A 210 -13.83 -12.38 -16.03
N GLN A 211 -13.91 -12.56 -17.35
CA GLN A 211 -13.62 -13.84 -17.98
C GLN A 211 -12.17 -14.28 -17.75
N ALA A 212 -11.20 -13.39 -17.94
CA ALA A 212 -9.79 -13.68 -17.75
C ALA A 212 -9.49 -14.12 -16.28
N ILE A 213 -10.13 -13.47 -15.29
CA ILE A 213 -9.98 -13.88 -13.89
C ILE A 213 -10.51 -15.29 -13.67
N VAL A 214 -11.64 -15.64 -14.29
CA VAL A 214 -12.22 -16.98 -14.18
C VAL A 214 -11.36 -18.01 -14.90
N ASP A 215 -10.88 -17.71 -16.09
CA ASP A 215 -10.07 -18.61 -16.93
C ASP A 215 -8.76 -19.03 -16.21
N ILE A 216 -8.21 -18.19 -15.33
CA ILE A 216 -7.03 -18.53 -14.51
C ILE A 216 -7.37 -19.23 -13.19
N GLY A 217 -8.63 -19.62 -12.96
CA GLY A 217 -9.04 -20.24 -11.70
C GLY A 217 -9.10 -19.30 -10.51
N SER A 218 -9.30 -18.00 -10.74
CA SER A 218 -9.46 -17.00 -9.71
C SER A 218 -10.90 -16.50 -9.61
N HIS A 219 -11.16 -15.71 -8.55
CA HIS A 219 -12.48 -15.16 -8.28
C HIS A 219 -12.44 -13.64 -8.25
N PHE A 220 -13.61 -13.03 -8.39
CA PHE A 220 -13.74 -11.59 -8.27
C PHE A 220 -15.02 -11.17 -7.51
N VAL A 221 -14.95 -10.01 -6.91
CA VAL A 221 -16.07 -9.25 -6.35
C VAL A 221 -15.92 -7.82 -6.86
N CYS A 222 -16.80 -7.38 -7.74
CA CYS A 222 -16.69 -6.11 -8.43
C CYS A 222 -17.99 -5.33 -8.36
N ARG A 223 -17.93 -4.06 -7.97
CA ARG A 223 -19.08 -3.17 -8.17
C ARG A 223 -19.30 -2.97 -9.66
N ILE A 224 -20.54 -3.11 -10.10
CA ILE A 224 -20.96 -2.78 -11.46
C ILE A 224 -21.82 -1.51 -11.47
N ARG A 225 -22.12 -0.99 -12.65
CA ARG A 225 -22.94 0.22 -12.79
C ARG A 225 -24.39 -0.07 -12.39
N ASP A 226 -25.05 0.92 -11.81
CA ASP A 226 -26.44 0.79 -11.33
C ASP A 226 -27.42 0.57 -12.49
N ASN A 227 -27.06 1.00 -13.69
CA ASN A 227 -27.79 0.77 -14.94
C ASN A 227 -27.25 -0.40 -15.78
N SER A 228 -26.53 -1.34 -15.16
CA SER A 228 -26.05 -2.54 -15.85
C SER A 228 -27.23 -3.41 -16.29
N VAL A 229 -27.21 -3.82 -17.57
CA VAL A 229 -28.21 -4.72 -18.15
C VAL A 229 -27.83 -6.16 -17.85
N TYR A 230 -28.78 -6.96 -17.38
CA TYR A 230 -28.63 -8.39 -17.17
C TYR A 230 -29.97 -9.10 -17.23
N GLU A 231 -29.95 -10.37 -17.57
CA GLU A 231 -31.11 -11.27 -17.56
C GLU A 231 -31.02 -12.16 -16.32
N VAL A 232 -32.07 -12.19 -15.51
CA VAL A 232 -32.15 -13.06 -14.31
C VAL A 232 -32.44 -14.48 -14.75
N ILE A 233 -31.59 -15.42 -14.36
CA ILE A 233 -31.76 -16.87 -14.56
C ILE A 233 -32.44 -17.49 -13.34
N GLU A 234 -32.00 -17.08 -12.14
CA GLU A 234 -32.45 -17.64 -10.87
C GLU A 234 -32.44 -16.60 -9.77
N ASP A 235 -33.51 -16.52 -9.02
CA ASP A 235 -33.59 -15.76 -7.75
C ASP A 235 -33.22 -16.68 -6.59
N ARG A 236 -32.21 -16.30 -5.81
CA ARG A 236 -31.74 -17.08 -4.66
C ARG A 236 -32.41 -16.58 -3.37
N PRO A 237 -32.87 -17.50 -2.50
CA PRO A 237 -33.48 -17.10 -1.25
C PRO A 237 -32.46 -16.44 -0.32
N LEU A 238 -32.87 -15.32 0.30
CA LEU A 238 -32.04 -14.60 1.26
C LEU A 238 -32.12 -15.24 2.65
N SER A 239 -30.98 -15.58 3.21
CA SER A 239 -30.84 -16.02 4.60
C SER A 239 -31.14 -14.88 5.58
N THR A 240 -31.43 -15.21 6.85
CA THR A 240 -31.60 -14.21 7.91
C THR A 240 -30.32 -13.35 8.08
N PRO A 241 -29.09 -13.91 8.11
CA PRO A 241 -27.87 -13.11 8.13
C PRO A 241 -27.71 -12.17 6.91
N ALA A 242 -28.08 -12.64 5.71
CA ALA A 242 -28.03 -11.81 4.51
C ALA A 242 -28.95 -10.59 4.62
N LYS A 243 -30.21 -10.79 5.04
CA LYS A 243 -31.16 -9.69 5.26
C LYS A 243 -30.66 -8.71 6.32
N ALA A 244 -30.12 -9.21 7.43
CA ALA A 244 -29.54 -8.39 8.49
C ALA A 244 -28.31 -7.60 8.02
N ALA A 245 -27.56 -8.11 7.04
CA ALA A 245 -26.43 -7.43 6.40
C ALA A 245 -26.85 -6.39 5.32
N GLY A 246 -28.14 -6.19 5.11
CA GLY A 246 -28.66 -5.24 4.13
C GLY A 246 -28.68 -5.77 2.69
N ILE A 247 -28.60 -7.10 2.49
CA ILE A 247 -28.76 -7.68 1.16
C ILE A 247 -30.24 -7.58 0.74
N VAL A 248 -30.47 -7.00 -0.43
CA VAL A 248 -31.82 -6.77 -0.99
C VAL A 248 -32.20 -7.88 -1.98
N SER A 249 -31.26 -8.33 -2.80
CA SER A 249 -31.43 -9.45 -3.71
C SER A 249 -30.13 -10.19 -3.97
N ASP A 250 -30.25 -11.47 -4.32
CA ASP A 250 -29.17 -12.36 -4.69
C ASP A 250 -29.63 -13.18 -5.89
N GLN A 251 -29.01 -12.99 -7.05
CA GLN A 251 -29.52 -13.50 -8.33
C GLN A 251 -28.38 -14.11 -9.15
N ILE A 252 -28.66 -15.22 -9.81
CA ILE A 252 -27.81 -15.74 -10.88
C ILE A 252 -28.29 -15.10 -12.18
N VAL A 253 -27.37 -14.54 -12.95
CA VAL A 253 -27.70 -13.71 -14.11
C VAL A 253 -26.78 -14.00 -15.29
N ARG A 254 -27.27 -13.72 -16.49
CA ARG A 254 -26.47 -13.42 -17.68
C ARG A 254 -26.25 -11.92 -17.72
N LEU A 255 -25.01 -11.51 -17.46
CA LEU A 255 -24.63 -10.10 -17.44
C LEU A 255 -24.35 -9.62 -18.89
N GLY A 256 -24.90 -8.46 -19.25
CA GLY A 256 -24.73 -7.81 -20.53
C GLY A 256 -25.94 -7.92 -21.44
N CYS A 257 -25.94 -7.11 -22.54
CA CYS A 257 -26.89 -7.20 -23.64
C CYS A 257 -26.43 -8.25 -24.66
N ASP A 258 -27.30 -8.60 -25.61
CA ASP A 258 -27.07 -9.66 -26.59
C ASP A 258 -25.77 -9.50 -27.38
N SER A 259 -25.37 -8.28 -27.72
CA SER A 259 -24.13 -8.00 -28.45
C SER A 259 -22.83 -8.23 -27.66
N LYS A 260 -22.91 -8.44 -26.35
CA LYS A 260 -21.74 -8.60 -25.45
C LYS A 260 -21.79 -9.87 -24.61
N ARG A 261 -22.84 -10.69 -24.77
CA ARG A 261 -23.03 -11.92 -23.97
C ARG A 261 -21.92 -12.95 -24.19
N ASP A 262 -21.34 -12.97 -25.37
CA ASP A 262 -20.26 -13.93 -25.72
C ASP A 262 -18.92 -13.64 -25.04
N GLU A 263 -18.75 -12.45 -24.47
CA GLU A 263 -17.55 -12.12 -23.71
C GLU A 263 -17.49 -12.86 -22.35
N LEU A 264 -18.64 -13.32 -21.83
CA LEU A 264 -18.76 -14.08 -20.57
C LEU A 264 -19.33 -15.47 -20.86
N LYS A 265 -18.50 -16.52 -20.69
CA LYS A 265 -18.84 -17.91 -21.02
C LYS A 265 -19.81 -18.56 -20.03
N GLN A 266 -19.92 -18.01 -18.82
CA GLN A 266 -20.77 -18.53 -17.76
C GLN A 266 -21.66 -17.47 -17.12
N PRO A 267 -22.80 -17.90 -16.49
CA PRO A 267 -23.57 -17.01 -15.64
C PRO A 267 -22.73 -16.46 -14.48
N LEU A 268 -23.06 -15.27 -14.05
CA LEU A 268 -22.50 -14.62 -12.89
C LEU A 268 -23.55 -14.44 -11.81
N ARG A 269 -23.13 -14.07 -10.62
CA ARG A 269 -24.01 -13.74 -9.51
C ARG A 269 -24.02 -12.24 -9.33
N VAL A 270 -25.20 -11.65 -9.21
CA VAL A 270 -25.40 -10.22 -8.90
C VAL A 270 -26.10 -10.10 -7.56
N ILE A 271 -25.49 -9.37 -6.64
CA ILE A 271 -26.00 -9.13 -5.30
C ILE A 271 -26.28 -7.62 -5.18
N ARG A 272 -27.48 -7.28 -4.73
CA ARG A 272 -27.88 -5.89 -4.41
C ARG A 272 -27.75 -5.67 -2.91
N ILE A 273 -27.01 -4.66 -2.53
CA ILE A 273 -26.76 -4.31 -1.13
C ILE A 273 -27.32 -2.91 -0.87
N ALA A 274 -28.21 -2.77 0.10
CA ALA A 274 -28.72 -1.47 0.51
C ALA A 274 -27.60 -0.56 1.04
N CYS A 275 -27.59 0.68 0.58
CA CYS A 275 -26.63 1.67 1.04
C CYS A 275 -27.15 2.40 2.26
N THR A 276 -26.38 2.42 3.33
CA THR A 276 -26.60 3.35 4.43
C THR A 276 -25.95 4.69 4.05
N PRO A 277 -26.71 5.79 3.92
CA PRO A 277 -26.14 7.06 3.53
C PRO A 277 -25.11 7.52 4.57
N HIS A 278 -23.90 7.85 4.11
CA HIS A 278 -22.96 8.55 4.97
C HIS A 278 -23.53 9.93 5.31
N ARG A 279 -23.69 10.22 6.61
CA ARG A 279 -24.00 11.56 7.09
C ARG A 279 -23.03 12.55 6.44
N LYS A 280 -23.53 13.42 5.57
CA LYS A 280 -22.74 14.55 5.03
C LYS A 280 -22.16 15.29 6.24
N ARG A 281 -20.85 15.40 6.35
CA ARG A 281 -20.23 16.35 7.27
C ARG A 281 -20.61 17.75 6.79
N SER A 282 -21.61 18.33 7.43
CA SER A 282 -21.91 19.74 7.28
C SER A 282 -20.77 20.53 7.93
N GLY A 283 -20.08 21.34 7.16
CA GLY A 283 -19.15 22.32 7.67
C GLY A 283 -17.73 22.22 7.09
N GLY A 284 -17.52 22.94 6.01
CA GLY A 284 -16.21 23.19 5.42
C GLY A 284 -16.36 24.08 4.22
N THR A 285 -16.50 25.40 4.45
CA THR A 285 -16.36 26.44 3.43
C THR A 285 -14.97 26.45 2.87
N GLY A 286 -14.84 26.38 1.54
CA GLY A 286 -13.66 26.82 0.81
C GLY A 286 -12.75 25.72 0.29
N GLY A 287 -12.86 25.41 -1.00
CA GLY A 287 -11.92 24.60 -1.76
C GLY A 287 -12.50 24.24 -3.12
N THR A 288 -12.22 25.07 -4.10
CA THR A 288 -12.53 24.86 -5.51
C THR A 288 -11.98 23.55 -6.05
N GLY A 289 -12.81 22.75 -6.73
CA GLY A 289 -12.39 21.85 -7.79
C GLY A 289 -12.01 20.43 -7.38
N GLY A 290 -13.01 19.66 -7.01
CA GLY A 290 -12.96 18.21 -7.08
C GLY A 290 -14.38 17.72 -7.23
N THR A 291 -14.76 17.24 -8.40
CA THR A 291 -16.00 16.52 -8.62
C THR A 291 -15.94 15.18 -7.89
N GLY A 292 -15.89 15.22 -6.56
CA GLY A 292 -16.16 14.09 -5.71
C GLY A 292 -17.62 13.69 -5.95
N ARG A 293 -17.85 12.74 -6.83
CA ARG A 293 -19.13 12.12 -7.03
C ARG A 293 -19.55 11.54 -5.68
N GLY A 294 -20.60 12.10 -5.10
CA GLY A 294 -21.17 11.71 -3.82
C GLY A 294 -21.39 10.21 -3.76
N GLY A 295 -21.27 9.63 -2.57
CA GLY A 295 -21.73 8.27 -2.31
C GLY A 295 -23.20 8.14 -2.69
N PRO A 296 -23.71 6.89 -2.78
CA PRO A 296 -25.09 6.63 -3.16
C PRO A 296 -26.06 7.41 -2.26
N GLU A 297 -27.14 7.90 -2.86
CA GLU A 297 -28.21 8.60 -2.14
C GLU A 297 -29.02 7.63 -1.27
N GLN A 298 -29.82 8.16 -0.36
CA GLN A 298 -30.65 7.35 0.53
C GLN A 298 -31.63 6.49 -0.30
N GLY A 299 -31.54 5.16 -0.16
CA GLY A 299 -32.36 4.20 -0.90
C GLY A 299 -31.69 3.59 -2.14
N GLU A 300 -30.50 4.07 -2.52
CA GLU A 300 -29.72 3.44 -3.58
C GLU A 300 -29.10 2.11 -3.11
N CYS A 301 -28.96 1.18 -4.02
CA CYS A 301 -28.29 -0.11 -3.80
C CYS A 301 -26.98 -0.16 -4.54
N LEU A 302 -25.97 -0.80 -3.94
CA LEU A 302 -24.78 -1.22 -4.67
C LEU A 302 -25.08 -2.52 -5.40
N LEU A 303 -24.71 -2.59 -6.69
CA LEU A 303 -24.73 -3.83 -7.47
C LEU A 303 -23.32 -4.41 -7.48
N ILE A 304 -23.21 -5.64 -6.99
CA ILE A 304 -21.97 -6.40 -6.92
C ILE A 304 -22.07 -7.62 -7.83
N ALA A 305 -21.20 -7.71 -8.83
CA ALA A 305 -21.06 -8.90 -9.66
C ALA A 305 -19.91 -9.78 -9.14
N THR A 306 -20.11 -11.10 -9.17
CA THR A 306 -19.12 -12.07 -8.70
C THR A 306 -19.32 -13.44 -9.37
N ASN A 307 -18.24 -14.24 -9.42
CA ASN A 307 -18.30 -15.67 -9.75
C ASN A 307 -18.24 -16.58 -8.49
N LEU A 308 -18.37 -16.01 -7.30
CA LEU A 308 -18.44 -16.75 -6.03
C LEU A 308 -19.85 -17.34 -5.82
N MET A 309 -20.14 -18.48 -6.43
CA MET A 309 -21.46 -19.06 -6.43
C MET A 309 -21.89 -19.64 -5.07
N GLN A 310 -20.95 -20.17 -4.29
CA GLN A 310 -21.23 -20.87 -3.02
C GLN A 310 -21.05 -19.99 -1.77
N THR A 311 -20.36 -18.84 -1.91
CA THR A 311 -20.10 -17.94 -0.79
C THR A 311 -21.40 -17.26 -0.34
N PRO A 312 -21.76 -17.22 0.96
CA PRO A 312 -22.93 -16.52 1.45
C PRO A 312 -22.96 -15.04 1.00
N ALA A 313 -24.16 -14.51 0.70
CA ALA A 313 -24.29 -13.15 0.14
C ALA A 313 -23.75 -12.07 1.08
N GLU A 314 -23.95 -12.21 2.39
CA GLU A 314 -23.41 -11.32 3.40
C GLU A 314 -21.87 -11.36 3.46
N VAL A 315 -21.26 -12.52 3.16
CA VAL A 315 -19.79 -12.63 3.08
C VAL A 315 -19.25 -11.94 1.83
N VAL A 316 -19.96 -12.04 0.70
CA VAL A 316 -19.61 -11.26 -0.50
C VAL A 316 -19.65 -9.76 -0.20
N GLY A 317 -20.65 -9.30 0.56
CA GLY A 317 -20.71 -7.92 1.06
C GLY A 317 -19.50 -7.54 1.94
N LEU A 318 -19.07 -8.44 2.85
CA LEU A 318 -17.87 -8.25 3.68
C LEU A 318 -16.60 -8.17 2.82
N ILE A 319 -16.47 -9.04 1.82
CA ILE A 319 -15.35 -9.00 0.86
C ILE A 319 -15.30 -7.63 0.18
N PHE A 320 -16.43 -7.14 -0.32
CA PHE A 320 -16.48 -5.85 -0.99
C PHE A 320 -16.09 -4.68 -0.07
N ARG A 321 -16.45 -4.74 1.21
CA ARG A 321 -16.02 -3.74 2.20
C ARG A 321 -14.50 -3.68 2.37
N GLN A 322 -13.79 -4.79 2.19
CA GLN A 322 -12.33 -4.84 2.28
C GLN A 322 -11.63 -4.05 1.16
N ARG A 323 -12.31 -3.73 0.06
CA ARG A 323 -11.79 -2.85 -0.99
C ARG A 323 -11.29 -1.52 -0.42
N TRP A 324 -11.98 -0.98 0.58
CA TRP A 324 -11.60 0.29 1.20
C TRP A 324 -10.23 0.27 1.89
N SER A 325 -9.72 -0.91 2.20
CA SER A 325 -8.42 -1.06 2.87
C SER A 325 -7.25 -0.55 2.03
N VAL A 326 -7.29 -0.68 0.71
CA VAL A 326 -6.24 -0.15 -0.17
C VAL A 326 -6.23 1.38 -0.20
N GLU A 327 -7.40 2.03 -0.13
CA GLU A 327 -7.47 3.50 -0.05
C GLU A 327 -6.90 4.04 1.28
N ILE A 328 -7.15 3.32 2.39
CA ILE A 328 -6.55 3.65 3.69
C ILE A 328 -5.03 3.47 3.61
N PHE A 329 -4.55 2.40 2.98
CA PHE A 329 -3.12 2.18 2.76
C PHE A 329 -2.52 3.32 1.93
N PHE A 330 -3.12 3.71 0.81
CA PHE A 330 -2.61 4.81 0.00
C PHE A 330 -2.53 6.14 0.75
N ARG A 331 -3.49 6.41 1.62
CA ARG A 331 -3.47 7.61 2.47
C ARG A 331 -2.29 7.58 3.42
N PHE A 332 -2.05 6.45 4.06
CA PHE A 332 -0.90 6.24 4.94
C PHE A 332 0.42 6.30 4.15
N PHE A 333 0.51 5.60 3.04
CA PHE A 333 1.67 5.58 2.15
C PHE A 333 2.07 6.98 1.68
N LYS A 334 1.12 7.77 1.20
CA LYS A 334 1.37 9.17 0.78
C LYS A 334 1.93 10.03 1.92
N HIS A 335 1.48 9.76 3.15
CA HIS A 335 2.01 10.45 4.33
C HIS A 335 3.44 10.02 4.67
N VAL A 336 3.74 8.71 4.65
CA VAL A 336 5.08 8.17 4.92
C VAL A 336 6.07 8.63 3.86
N LEU A 337 5.70 8.53 2.59
CA LEU A 337 6.50 9.01 1.46
C LEU A 337 6.82 10.51 1.63
N GLY A 338 5.92 11.22 2.34
CA GLY A 338 6.16 12.57 2.82
C GLY A 338 6.16 13.63 1.73
N CYS A 339 6.10 13.26 0.46
CA CYS A 339 6.11 14.13 -0.74
C CYS A 339 7.00 15.38 -0.60
N ARG A 340 8.00 15.31 0.30
CA ARG A 340 8.77 16.48 0.71
C ARG A 340 9.87 16.79 -0.29
N HIS A 341 10.58 15.75 -0.74
CA HIS A 341 11.65 15.86 -1.73
C HIS A 341 11.85 14.54 -2.45
N LEU A 342 12.03 14.59 -3.76
CA LEU A 342 12.56 13.47 -4.51
C LEU A 342 14.08 13.41 -4.32
N LEU A 343 14.57 12.22 -3.99
CA LEU A 343 16.02 11.95 -3.91
C LEU A 343 16.63 11.71 -5.29
N SER A 344 15.78 11.50 -6.30
CA SER A 344 16.17 11.36 -7.70
C SER A 344 15.07 11.93 -8.60
N HIS A 345 15.47 12.47 -9.75
CA HIS A 345 14.54 12.89 -10.79
C HIS A 345 14.47 11.89 -11.96
N ARG A 346 15.24 10.80 -11.89
CA ARG A 346 15.23 9.74 -12.89
C ARG A 346 14.14 8.72 -12.56
N HIS A 347 13.48 8.17 -13.59
CA HIS A 347 12.38 7.22 -13.42
C HIS A 347 12.74 6.08 -12.44
N ASN A 348 13.83 5.38 -12.70
CA ASN A 348 14.28 4.29 -11.84
C ASN A 348 14.57 4.72 -10.39
N GLY A 349 15.15 5.92 -10.18
CA GLY A 349 15.39 6.44 -8.83
C GLY A 349 14.11 6.83 -8.09
N ILE A 350 13.08 7.31 -8.81
CA ILE A 350 11.74 7.54 -8.26
C ILE A 350 11.09 6.20 -7.88
N GLU A 351 11.23 5.21 -8.73
CA GLU A 351 10.72 3.85 -8.50
C GLU A 351 11.36 3.22 -7.26
N ILE A 352 12.69 3.31 -7.12
CA ILE A 352 13.39 2.88 -5.89
C ILE A 352 12.81 3.59 -4.66
N GLN A 353 12.63 4.92 -4.71
CA GLN A 353 12.10 5.67 -3.58
C GLN A 353 10.69 5.25 -3.20
N ILE A 354 9.83 4.94 -4.17
CA ILE A 354 8.48 4.45 -3.93
C ILE A 354 8.50 3.05 -3.29
N TYR A 355 9.30 2.13 -3.83
CA TYR A 355 9.43 0.79 -3.25
C TYR A 355 10.02 0.85 -1.83
N MET A 356 10.95 1.75 -1.59
CA MET A 356 11.49 1.97 -0.25
C MET A 356 10.46 2.52 0.73
N ALA A 357 9.56 3.40 0.30
CA ALA A 357 8.47 3.87 1.14
C ALA A 357 7.49 2.73 1.50
N ILE A 358 7.26 1.80 0.57
CA ILE A 358 6.44 0.61 0.82
C ILE A 358 7.15 -0.33 1.80
N ILE A 359 8.43 -0.60 1.60
CA ILE A 359 9.25 -1.38 2.54
C ILE A 359 9.20 -0.74 3.94
N ALA A 360 9.33 0.59 4.03
CA ALA A 360 9.19 1.31 5.31
C ALA A 360 7.81 1.09 5.96
N CYS A 361 6.72 1.14 5.19
CA CYS A 361 5.38 0.83 5.69
C CYS A 361 5.27 -0.61 6.21
N MET A 362 5.86 -1.56 5.50
CA MET A 362 5.86 -2.98 5.89
C MET A 362 6.70 -3.24 7.14
N LEU A 363 7.86 -2.60 7.27
CA LEU A 363 8.68 -2.68 8.49
C LEU A 363 7.94 -2.14 9.71
N ILE A 364 7.20 -1.04 9.55
CA ILE A 364 6.34 -0.51 10.61
C ILE A 364 5.24 -1.53 10.97
N ALA A 365 4.59 -2.13 9.97
CA ALA A 365 3.56 -3.13 10.18
C ALA A 365 4.11 -4.39 10.89
N LEU A 366 5.30 -4.87 10.49
CA LEU A 366 6.01 -5.98 11.16
C LEU A 366 6.35 -5.64 12.61
N TRP A 367 6.80 -4.42 12.87
CA TRP A 367 7.15 -3.99 14.21
C TRP A 367 5.95 -3.87 15.13
N THR A 368 4.89 -3.22 14.65
CA THR A 368 3.69 -2.98 15.45
C THR A 368 2.81 -4.23 15.57
N GLY A 369 2.95 -5.20 14.68
CA GLY A 369 2.04 -6.36 14.56
C GLY A 369 0.60 -5.94 14.23
N ARG A 370 0.39 -4.69 13.81
CA ARG A 370 -0.91 -4.06 13.57
C ARG A 370 -0.82 -3.12 12.38
N LYS A 371 -1.97 -2.70 11.87
CA LYS A 371 -2.04 -1.68 10.83
C LYS A 371 -1.50 -0.35 11.36
N PRO A 372 -0.40 0.18 10.81
CA PRO A 372 0.18 1.41 11.32
C PRO A 372 -0.73 2.62 11.05
N THR A 373 -0.70 3.59 11.96
CA THR A 373 -1.41 4.86 11.85
C THR A 373 -0.42 6.01 11.63
N LEU A 374 -0.92 7.19 11.24
CA LEU A 374 -0.09 8.40 11.13
C LEU A 374 0.58 8.73 12.47
N ARG A 375 -0.14 8.60 13.58
CA ARG A 375 0.40 8.81 14.94
C ARG A 375 1.51 7.82 15.27
N THR A 376 1.43 6.59 14.77
CA THR A 376 2.52 5.61 14.94
C THR A 376 3.80 6.07 14.26
N VAL A 377 3.70 6.63 13.04
CA VAL A 377 4.87 7.19 12.33
C VAL A 377 5.45 8.39 13.07
N GLU A 378 4.61 9.27 13.60
CA GLU A 378 5.04 10.43 14.40
C GLU A 378 5.76 9.96 15.66
N MET A 379 5.24 8.98 16.38
CA MET A 379 5.85 8.41 17.58
C MET A 379 7.19 7.74 17.28
N ILE A 380 7.29 7.00 16.17
CA ILE A 380 8.55 6.43 15.68
C ILE A 380 9.57 7.55 15.40
N ARG A 381 9.14 8.65 14.78
CA ARG A 381 10.02 9.79 14.52
C ARG A 381 10.48 10.47 15.80
N PHE A 382 9.62 10.63 16.80
CA PHE A 382 10.00 11.15 18.11
C PHE A 382 11.05 10.25 18.78
N TYR A 383 10.89 8.94 18.68
CA TYR A 383 11.87 7.99 19.15
C TYR A 383 13.22 8.14 18.44
N PHE A 384 13.23 8.29 17.11
CA PHE A 384 14.47 8.45 16.33
C PHE A 384 15.24 9.76 16.64
N ILE A 385 14.56 10.81 17.05
CA ILE A 385 15.19 12.08 17.47
C ILE A 385 15.44 12.18 18.97
N GLY A 386 15.10 11.13 19.73
CA GLY A 386 15.32 11.08 21.18
C GLY A 386 14.34 11.90 22.02
N TRP A 387 13.16 12.20 21.48
CA TRP A 387 12.07 12.84 22.23
C TRP A 387 11.15 11.84 22.93
N ALA A 388 11.05 10.64 22.38
CA ALA A 388 10.39 9.53 23.03
C ALA A 388 11.41 8.42 23.34
N ASP A 389 11.21 7.71 24.44
CA ASP A 389 11.99 6.52 24.76
C ASP A 389 11.32 5.23 24.21
N ALA A 390 12.00 4.10 24.39
CA ALA A 390 11.50 2.81 23.90
C ALA A 390 10.19 2.41 24.58
N ASP A 391 10.07 2.66 25.90
CA ASP A 391 8.90 2.28 26.68
C ASP A 391 7.66 3.10 26.29
N GLU A 392 7.84 4.39 26.00
CA GLU A 392 6.79 5.26 25.47
C GLU A 392 6.28 4.78 24.11
N LEU A 393 7.20 4.40 23.22
CA LEU A 393 6.86 3.87 21.91
C LEU A 393 6.16 2.51 22.01
N GLU A 394 6.65 1.59 22.84
CA GLU A 394 6.00 0.30 23.10
C GLU A 394 4.61 0.48 23.73
N THR A 395 4.48 1.41 24.68
CA THR A 395 3.18 1.77 25.27
C THR A 395 2.22 2.32 24.21
N HIS A 396 2.71 3.16 23.29
CA HIS A 396 1.91 3.65 22.17
C HIS A 396 1.44 2.51 21.25
N ILE A 397 2.35 1.58 20.90
CA ILE A 397 2.02 0.42 20.06
C ILE A 397 0.99 -0.48 20.74
N ALA A 398 1.13 -0.73 22.04
CA ALA A 398 0.20 -1.54 22.84
C ALA A 398 -1.22 -0.94 22.91
N LYS A 399 -1.33 0.39 22.86
CA LYS A 399 -2.62 1.12 22.85
C LYS A 399 -3.26 1.23 21.48
N LEU A 400 -2.58 0.81 20.41
CA LEU A 400 -3.20 0.77 19.08
C LEU A 400 -4.37 -0.21 19.14
N LYS A 401 -5.57 0.30 18.94
CA LYS A 401 -6.79 -0.51 18.94
C LYS A 401 -6.67 -1.62 17.89
N ASN A 402 -7.20 -2.79 18.22
CA ASN A 402 -7.58 -3.76 17.23
C ASN A 402 -8.60 -3.07 16.32
N LEU A 403 -8.47 -3.23 15.02
CA LEU A 403 -9.27 -2.50 14.02
C LEU A 403 -10.74 -2.93 13.97
N ASP A 404 -11.16 -3.82 14.84
CA ASP A 404 -12.51 -4.35 14.96
C ASP A 404 -13.33 -3.71 16.10
N ASP A 405 -12.76 -2.74 16.83
CA ASP A 405 -13.48 -1.95 17.84
C ASP A 405 -13.98 -0.60 17.30
#